data_f5054171383a691384fc75b1b9c3004a
#
_entry.id   f5054171383a691384fc75b1b9c3004a
#
_cell.length_a   1.000
_cell.length_b   1.000
_cell.length_c   1.000
_cell.angle_alpha   90.00
_cell.angle_beta   90.00
_cell.angle_gamma   90.00
#
_symmetry.space_group_name_H-M   'P 1'
#
loop_
_entity.id
_entity.type
_entity.pdbx_description
1 polymer ?
#
loop_
_entity_poly.entity_id
_entity_poly.type
_entity_poly.pdbx_seq_one_letter_code
_entity_poly.pdbx_strand_id
1 'polypeptide(L)'
;MSNYTSNDIVNAIAAAAKALAARKEEINRLNVFPVPDGDTGTNMSLTLAMVVENLAKLPIGATDEDRRRAITSGALMGARGNSGVITSQIMRGLCEGMANHTKFDLVAIDDAFDRAVEVAFNAVRKPVEGTILTVLRDTASAAHKARKKKMELEEGLRFIVGESYASVQRTPDLLPVLKENGVVDAGGFGLAIFFDSFVSALTGRSDVLGDELAFARTAAPKVEIEQINDWEGSAYMYCNEFLVDSETLDPEEALDFLHTMGDCELCVGSTPKFKVHVHSNTPDKVLAYFLERGQISEVFIHNMKLQSEERSAKLEQEQAEEAKPIGFVAVAAGSGNAAILESLGVDYVVSGGQTMNPSTKELLDAVNSVNADKVIILPNNSNIIMAAQSCSDVSEKPCAVVPTKSVPEAFSALFAFDEMASLEENVEAMTEARGEVKTGEVTRAIKDSKDVHGNPIHDGDVIGIADGELEVVSDSIEDATLRVLEVLEAEDADTLTILAGEDYSDEAFEALIGRIEEAYEDLEIDSHRGEQPLYPIILSVE
;
A
#
# COMPACT_ATOMS: atom_id res chain seq x y z
N MET A 1 7.11 -21.73 -21.33
CA MET A 1 7.26 -20.40 -21.96
C MET A 1 5.90 -19.72 -21.88
N SER A 2 5.67 -18.93 -20.87
CA SER A 2 4.45 -18.13 -20.75
C SER A 2 4.48 -17.04 -21.82
N ASN A 3 3.60 -17.17 -22.81
CA ASN A 3 3.43 -16.14 -23.84
C ASN A 3 2.36 -15.15 -23.30
N TYR A 4 2.81 -14.11 -22.62
CA TYR A 4 1.92 -13.02 -22.23
C TYR A 4 1.38 -12.30 -23.46
N THR A 5 0.08 -12.07 -23.47
CA THR A 5 -0.60 -11.36 -24.55
C THR A 5 -0.59 -9.85 -24.29
N SER A 6 -0.89 -9.05 -25.30
CA SER A 6 -1.05 -7.60 -25.11
C SER A 6 -2.19 -7.26 -24.16
N ASN A 7 -3.20 -8.12 -24.03
CA ASN A 7 -4.28 -7.93 -23.05
C ASN A 7 -3.79 -8.20 -21.62
N ASP A 8 -2.92 -9.18 -21.41
CA ASP A 8 -2.32 -9.43 -20.08
C ASP A 8 -1.50 -8.22 -19.63
N ILE A 9 -0.74 -7.61 -20.56
CA ILE A 9 0.02 -6.38 -20.28
C ILE A 9 -0.91 -5.21 -19.92
N VAL A 10 -2.00 -5.02 -20.68
CA VAL A 10 -2.99 -3.96 -20.38
C VAL A 10 -3.63 -4.17 -19.01
N ASN A 11 -4.02 -5.39 -18.68
CA ASN A 11 -4.58 -5.74 -17.37
C ASN A 11 -3.57 -5.51 -16.24
N ALA A 12 -2.30 -5.87 -16.47
CA ALA A 12 -1.23 -5.65 -15.49
C ALA A 12 -0.96 -4.15 -15.26
N ILE A 13 -1.02 -3.30 -16.31
CA ILE A 13 -0.94 -1.84 -16.16
C ILE A 13 -2.10 -1.32 -15.31
N ALA A 14 -3.33 -1.78 -15.57
CA ALA A 14 -4.50 -1.34 -14.81
C ALA A 14 -4.42 -1.76 -13.33
N ALA A 15 -3.97 -2.98 -13.06
CA ALA A 15 -3.74 -3.46 -11.69
C ALA A 15 -2.66 -2.64 -10.97
N ALA A 16 -1.52 -2.37 -11.65
CA ALA A 16 -0.44 -1.56 -11.09
C ALA A 16 -0.88 -0.11 -10.81
N ALA A 17 -1.68 0.49 -11.69
CA ALA A 17 -2.24 1.82 -11.47
C ALA A 17 -3.17 1.84 -10.25
N LYS A 18 -4.01 0.82 -10.08
CA LYS A 18 -4.90 0.68 -8.92
C LYS A 18 -4.10 0.52 -7.62
N ALA A 19 -3.08 -0.34 -7.61
CA ALA A 19 -2.23 -0.57 -6.44
C ALA A 19 -1.49 0.69 -6.01
N LEU A 20 -0.92 1.44 -6.98
CA LEU A 20 -0.27 2.72 -6.69
C LEU A 20 -1.26 3.76 -6.14
N ALA A 21 -2.48 3.82 -6.70
CA ALA A 21 -3.52 4.73 -6.21
C ALA A 21 -3.98 4.40 -4.79
N ALA A 22 -4.03 3.13 -4.42
CA ALA A 22 -4.35 2.69 -3.05
C ALA A 22 -3.26 3.11 -2.03
N ARG A 23 -2.00 3.24 -2.46
CA ARG A 23 -0.86 3.63 -1.62
C ARG A 23 -0.41 5.09 -1.84
N LYS A 24 -1.21 5.91 -2.51
CA LYS A 24 -0.82 7.29 -2.85
C LYS A 24 -0.47 8.14 -1.64
N GLU A 25 -1.21 8.00 -0.53
CA GLU A 25 -0.96 8.77 0.69
C GLU A 25 0.35 8.35 1.35
N GLU A 26 0.70 7.07 1.32
CA GLU A 26 1.99 6.57 1.77
C GLU A 26 3.14 7.21 0.97
N ILE A 27 3.00 7.26 -0.36
CA ILE A 27 3.98 7.91 -1.22
C ILE A 27 4.04 9.43 -0.96
N ASN A 28 2.89 10.08 -0.77
CA ASN A 28 2.79 11.50 -0.46
C ASN A 28 3.53 11.86 0.83
N ARG A 29 3.47 11.01 1.86
CA ARG A 29 4.18 11.23 3.13
C ARG A 29 5.70 11.25 2.97
N LEU A 30 6.26 10.52 2.01
CA LEU A 30 7.70 10.47 1.73
C LEU A 30 8.21 11.66 0.93
N ASN A 31 7.32 12.50 0.40
CA ASN A 31 7.68 13.59 -0.51
C ASN A 31 8.29 14.77 0.25
N VAL A 32 9.61 14.86 0.24
CA VAL A 32 10.39 15.97 0.81
C VAL A 32 11.29 16.67 -0.22
N PHE A 33 11.36 16.15 -1.45
CA PHE A 33 12.22 16.69 -2.52
C PHE A 33 11.54 16.56 -3.89
N PRO A 34 11.68 17.52 -4.81
CA PRO A 34 12.38 18.83 -4.68
C PRO A 34 11.58 19.86 -3.86
N VAL A 35 10.28 19.68 -3.75
CA VAL A 35 9.36 20.51 -2.96
C VAL A 35 8.56 19.59 -2.03
N PRO A 36 8.47 19.88 -0.74
CA PRO A 36 7.74 19.04 0.23
C PRO A 36 6.24 19.34 0.21
N ASP A 37 5.61 19.33 -0.97
CA ASP A 37 4.18 19.59 -1.16
C ASP A 37 3.28 18.37 -0.92
N GLY A 38 3.88 17.16 -0.83
CA GLY A 38 3.16 15.94 -0.49
C GLY A 38 2.22 15.43 -1.58
N ASP A 39 2.53 15.67 -2.83
CA ASP A 39 1.66 15.38 -3.95
C ASP A 39 2.19 14.30 -4.92
N THR A 40 3.40 13.77 -4.69
CA THR A 40 4.06 12.79 -5.58
C THR A 40 3.17 11.59 -5.89
N GLY A 41 2.59 10.95 -4.88
CA GLY A 41 1.71 9.80 -5.06
C GLY A 41 0.42 10.16 -5.81
N THR A 42 -0.14 11.32 -5.51
CA THR A 42 -1.32 11.85 -6.19
C THR A 42 -1.02 12.10 -7.67
N ASN A 43 0.09 12.75 -7.99
CA ASN A 43 0.51 13.08 -9.35
C ASN A 43 0.79 11.83 -10.19
N MET A 44 1.50 10.85 -9.64
CA MET A 44 1.73 9.56 -10.30
C MET A 44 0.42 8.80 -10.52
N SER A 45 -0.49 8.80 -9.54
CA SER A 45 -1.80 8.14 -9.64
C SER A 45 -2.66 8.75 -10.73
N LEU A 46 -2.76 10.08 -10.81
CA LEU A 46 -3.51 10.78 -11.86
C LEU A 46 -2.93 10.51 -13.25
N THR A 47 -1.62 10.50 -13.37
CA THR A 47 -0.93 10.18 -14.63
C THR A 47 -1.30 8.77 -15.12
N LEU A 48 -1.26 7.76 -14.25
CA LEU A 48 -1.58 6.38 -14.60
C LEU A 48 -3.09 6.14 -14.77
N ALA A 49 -3.94 6.86 -14.04
CA ALA A 49 -5.39 6.78 -14.22
C ALA A 49 -5.80 7.18 -15.65
N MET A 50 -5.18 8.24 -16.21
CA MET A 50 -5.44 8.66 -17.58
C MET A 50 -4.93 7.63 -18.61
N VAL A 51 -3.84 6.93 -18.32
CA VAL A 51 -3.38 5.79 -19.15
C VAL A 51 -4.45 4.70 -19.19
N VAL A 52 -4.98 4.30 -18.04
CA VAL A 52 -6.03 3.28 -17.94
C VAL A 52 -7.30 3.72 -18.67
N GLU A 53 -7.71 4.97 -18.50
CA GLU A 53 -8.87 5.54 -19.18
C GLU A 53 -8.71 5.51 -20.71
N ASN A 54 -7.55 5.89 -21.23
CA ASN A 54 -7.29 5.87 -22.67
C ASN A 54 -7.24 4.44 -23.23
N LEU A 55 -6.67 3.51 -22.50
CA LEU A 55 -6.69 2.09 -22.88
C LEU A 55 -8.12 1.52 -22.90
N ALA A 56 -8.96 1.90 -21.94
CA ALA A 56 -10.36 1.47 -21.89
C ALA A 56 -11.22 2.00 -23.06
N LYS A 57 -10.83 3.12 -23.68
CA LYS A 57 -11.52 3.71 -24.84
C LYS A 57 -11.17 3.02 -26.16
N LEU A 58 -10.18 2.15 -26.19
CA LEU A 58 -9.77 1.48 -27.42
C LEU A 58 -10.83 0.48 -27.91
N PRO A 59 -11.05 0.40 -29.23
CA PRO A 59 -11.99 -0.57 -29.78
C PRO A 59 -11.49 -2.02 -29.62
N ILE A 60 -12.42 -2.96 -29.63
CA ILE A 60 -12.08 -4.40 -29.67
C ILE A 60 -11.25 -4.66 -30.93
N GLY A 61 -10.08 -5.28 -30.76
CA GLY A 61 -9.15 -5.57 -31.87
C GLY A 61 -8.14 -4.44 -32.16
N ALA A 62 -8.01 -3.45 -31.26
CA ALA A 62 -6.96 -2.44 -31.34
C ALA A 62 -5.58 -3.10 -31.46
N THR A 63 -4.73 -2.51 -32.29
CA THR A 63 -3.35 -2.99 -32.50
C THR A 63 -2.45 -2.69 -31.31
N ASP A 64 -1.28 -3.32 -31.25
CA ASP A 64 -0.28 -3.00 -30.23
C ASP A 64 0.24 -1.56 -30.36
N GLU A 65 0.25 -1.03 -31.56
CA GLU A 65 0.58 0.38 -31.82
C GLU A 65 -0.50 1.32 -31.24
N ASP A 66 -1.78 1.00 -31.41
CA ASP A 66 -2.87 1.77 -30.82
C ASP A 66 -2.79 1.77 -29.30
N ARG A 67 -2.46 0.62 -28.69
CA ARG A 67 -2.25 0.50 -27.25
C ARG A 67 -1.08 1.36 -26.78
N ARG A 68 0.08 1.27 -27.45
CA ARG A 68 1.24 2.12 -27.10
C ARG A 68 0.92 3.60 -27.22
N ARG A 69 0.20 4.02 -28.28
CA ARG A 69 -0.24 5.41 -28.43
C ARG A 69 -1.20 5.83 -27.31
N ALA A 70 -2.14 4.96 -26.93
CA ALA A 70 -3.06 5.24 -25.83
C ALA A 70 -2.33 5.40 -24.49
N ILE A 71 -1.33 4.54 -24.20
CA ILE A 71 -0.49 4.65 -23.02
C ILE A 71 0.29 5.96 -23.03
N THR A 72 1.01 6.23 -24.10
CA THR A 72 1.89 7.42 -24.20
C THR A 72 1.08 8.72 -24.15
N SER A 73 -0.03 8.79 -24.90
CA SER A 73 -0.91 9.96 -24.89
C SER A 73 -1.60 10.12 -23.53
N GLY A 74 -2.09 9.03 -22.94
CA GLY A 74 -2.72 9.06 -21.62
C GLY A 74 -1.75 9.54 -20.53
N ALA A 75 -0.53 9.02 -20.53
CA ALA A 75 0.50 9.44 -19.58
C ALA A 75 0.85 10.92 -19.73
N LEU A 76 1.02 11.41 -20.97
CA LEU A 76 1.34 12.81 -21.24
C LEU A 76 0.21 13.75 -20.80
N MET A 77 -1.03 13.43 -21.16
CA MET A 77 -2.20 14.24 -20.84
C MET A 77 -2.54 14.22 -19.35
N GLY A 78 -2.31 13.07 -18.70
CA GLY A 78 -2.54 12.90 -17.25
C GLY A 78 -1.40 13.41 -16.38
N ALA A 79 -0.24 13.75 -16.94
CA ALA A 79 0.92 14.18 -16.17
C ALA A 79 0.62 15.41 -15.31
N ARG A 80 1.00 15.34 -14.03
CA ARG A 80 0.90 16.42 -13.04
C ARG A 80 2.19 16.47 -12.22
N GLY A 81 2.67 17.66 -11.94
CA GLY A 81 3.91 17.89 -11.21
C GLY A 81 5.15 17.26 -11.86
N ASN A 82 6.30 17.42 -11.25
CA ASN A 82 7.55 16.81 -11.71
C ASN A 82 7.42 15.27 -11.79
N SER A 83 6.87 14.66 -10.73
CA SER A 83 6.74 13.20 -10.63
C SER A 83 5.83 12.61 -11.70
N GLY A 84 4.72 13.26 -12.02
CA GLY A 84 3.82 12.82 -13.09
C GLY A 84 4.44 12.99 -14.47
N VAL A 85 5.13 14.11 -14.73
CA VAL A 85 5.84 14.33 -16.01
C VAL A 85 6.94 13.29 -16.20
N ILE A 86 7.79 13.04 -15.19
CA ILE A 86 8.83 12.00 -15.28
C ILE A 86 8.21 10.61 -15.49
N THR A 87 7.13 10.27 -14.74
CA THR A 87 6.40 9.02 -14.94
C THR A 87 5.89 8.88 -16.37
N SER A 88 5.38 9.97 -16.97
CA SER A 88 4.92 9.97 -18.37
C SER A 88 6.04 9.66 -19.35
N GLN A 89 7.24 10.17 -19.10
CA GLN A 89 8.41 9.91 -19.94
C GLN A 89 8.96 8.48 -19.76
N ILE A 90 8.89 7.95 -18.55
CA ILE A 90 9.20 6.52 -18.30
C ILE A 90 8.24 5.63 -19.11
N MET A 91 6.93 5.88 -19.02
CA MET A 91 5.91 5.12 -19.77
C MET A 91 6.12 5.24 -21.29
N ARG A 92 6.47 6.44 -21.76
CA ARG A 92 6.80 6.67 -23.17
C ARG A 92 8.01 5.84 -23.61
N GLY A 93 9.10 5.91 -22.86
CA GLY A 93 10.32 5.18 -23.17
C GLY A 93 10.12 3.66 -23.16
N LEU A 94 9.38 3.11 -22.18
CA LEU A 94 8.99 1.69 -22.15
C LEU A 94 8.21 1.30 -23.41
N CYS A 95 7.24 2.11 -23.85
CA CYS A 95 6.47 1.88 -25.06
C CYS A 95 7.33 1.95 -26.33
N GLU A 96 8.25 2.92 -26.42
CA GLU A 96 9.16 3.06 -27.56
C GLU A 96 10.14 1.89 -27.67
N GLY A 97 10.74 1.46 -26.54
CA GLY A 97 11.66 0.32 -26.51
C GLY A 97 10.98 -1.01 -26.86
N MET A 98 9.71 -1.18 -26.49
CA MET A 98 8.91 -2.36 -26.86
C MET A 98 8.46 -2.37 -28.33
N ALA A 99 8.55 -1.26 -29.06
CA ALA A 99 7.89 -1.12 -30.38
C ALA A 99 8.36 -2.11 -31.45
N ASN A 100 9.60 -2.53 -31.38
CA ASN A 100 10.21 -3.46 -32.35
C ASN A 100 10.17 -4.93 -31.91
N HIS A 101 9.55 -5.23 -30.79
CA HIS A 101 9.46 -6.57 -30.24
C HIS A 101 8.06 -7.16 -30.43
N THR A 102 8.01 -8.42 -30.84
CA THR A 102 6.76 -9.19 -31.01
C THR A 102 6.50 -10.13 -29.85
N LYS A 103 7.44 -10.23 -28.91
CA LYS A 103 7.36 -11.08 -27.72
C LYS A 103 7.72 -10.27 -26.49
N PHE A 104 7.06 -10.58 -25.40
CA PHE A 104 7.39 -10.07 -24.08
C PHE A 104 8.41 -11.03 -23.44
N ASP A 105 9.69 -10.72 -23.58
CA ASP A 105 10.80 -11.50 -23.02
C ASP A 105 11.88 -10.57 -22.44
N LEU A 106 12.92 -11.13 -21.81
CA LEU A 106 13.98 -10.34 -21.19
C LEU A 106 14.78 -9.47 -22.16
N VAL A 107 14.75 -9.78 -23.47
CA VAL A 107 15.38 -8.92 -24.48
C VAL A 107 14.56 -7.66 -24.69
N ALA A 108 13.25 -7.83 -24.88
CA ALA A 108 12.32 -6.72 -25.04
C ALA A 108 12.25 -5.83 -23.79
N ILE A 109 12.31 -6.45 -22.61
CA ILE A 109 12.31 -5.74 -21.31
C ILE A 109 13.59 -4.92 -21.14
N ASP A 110 14.76 -5.47 -21.43
CA ASP A 110 16.05 -4.78 -21.38
C ASP A 110 16.04 -3.56 -22.31
N ASP A 111 15.68 -3.75 -23.58
CA ASP A 111 15.60 -2.66 -24.56
C ASP A 111 14.54 -1.59 -24.16
N ALA A 112 13.43 -2.02 -23.52
CA ALA A 112 12.40 -1.10 -23.00
C ALA A 112 12.93 -0.24 -21.85
N PHE A 113 13.64 -0.83 -20.90
CA PHE A 113 14.22 -0.09 -19.80
C PHE A 113 15.36 0.83 -20.24
N ASP A 114 16.23 0.39 -21.15
CA ASP A 114 17.29 1.24 -21.71
C ASP A 114 16.69 2.48 -22.37
N ARG A 115 15.63 2.30 -23.15
CA ARG A 115 14.93 3.42 -23.79
C ARG A 115 14.20 4.31 -22.78
N ALA A 116 13.63 3.73 -21.72
CA ALA A 116 12.99 4.50 -20.66
C ALA A 116 13.99 5.40 -19.92
N VAL A 117 15.18 4.89 -19.61
CA VAL A 117 16.27 5.69 -19.02
C VAL A 117 16.64 6.84 -19.94
N GLU A 118 16.89 6.57 -21.22
CA GLU A 118 17.26 7.60 -22.19
C GLU A 118 16.21 8.71 -22.27
N VAL A 119 14.93 8.35 -22.42
CA VAL A 119 13.82 9.30 -22.55
C VAL A 119 13.60 10.09 -21.27
N ALA A 120 13.62 9.45 -20.11
CA ALA A 120 13.39 10.14 -18.83
C ALA A 120 14.56 11.08 -18.45
N PHE A 121 15.81 10.66 -18.65
CA PHE A 121 16.96 11.51 -18.36
C PHE A 121 17.06 12.71 -19.32
N ASN A 122 16.71 12.53 -20.60
CA ASN A 122 16.69 13.63 -21.57
C ASN A 122 15.57 14.65 -21.29
N ALA A 123 14.51 14.23 -20.60
CA ALA A 123 13.43 15.13 -20.22
C ALA A 123 13.79 16.06 -19.06
N VAL A 124 14.77 15.68 -18.24
CA VAL A 124 15.18 16.43 -17.05
C VAL A 124 16.56 17.06 -17.30
N ARG A 125 16.60 18.38 -17.34
CA ARG A 125 17.84 19.12 -17.66
C ARG A 125 18.96 18.92 -16.63
N LYS A 126 18.62 18.78 -15.35
CA LYS A 126 19.57 18.54 -14.25
C LYS A 126 19.12 17.31 -13.45
N PRO A 127 19.41 16.09 -13.92
CA PRO A 127 19.08 14.89 -13.17
C PRO A 127 19.79 14.89 -11.81
N VAL A 128 19.04 14.58 -10.74
CA VAL A 128 19.56 14.50 -9.38
C VAL A 128 19.65 13.03 -8.96
N GLU A 129 20.79 12.65 -8.41
CA GLU A 129 21.00 11.29 -7.88
C GLU A 129 20.21 11.10 -6.57
N GLY A 130 19.75 9.87 -6.34
CA GLY A 130 18.90 9.53 -5.20
C GLY A 130 17.41 9.81 -5.43
N THR A 131 17.00 9.99 -6.71
CA THR A 131 15.59 10.22 -7.09
C THR A 131 15.05 9.07 -7.93
N ILE A 132 13.78 9.17 -8.35
CA ILE A 132 13.10 8.24 -9.28
C ILE A 132 13.97 7.89 -10.50
N LEU A 133 14.80 8.83 -10.99
CA LEU A 133 15.70 8.59 -12.12
C LEU A 133 16.82 7.61 -11.76
N THR A 134 17.36 7.69 -10.56
CA THR A 134 18.35 6.72 -10.05
C THR A 134 17.72 5.33 -9.94
N VAL A 135 16.50 5.23 -9.37
CA VAL A 135 15.78 3.97 -9.25
C VAL A 135 15.49 3.37 -10.62
N LEU A 136 15.06 4.17 -11.60
CA LEU A 136 14.84 3.72 -12.97
C LEU A 136 16.13 3.16 -13.59
N ARG A 137 17.25 3.87 -13.47
CA ARG A 137 18.55 3.46 -14.02
C ARG A 137 19.05 2.14 -13.39
N ASP A 138 18.93 2.02 -12.08
CA ASP A 138 19.34 0.81 -11.37
C ASP A 138 18.47 -0.38 -11.76
N THR A 139 17.16 -0.15 -11.94
CA THR A 139 16.19 -1.15 -12.43
C THR A 139 16.55 -1.59 -13.86
N ALA A 140 16.90 -0.66 -14.74
CA ALA A 140 17.39 -0.98 -16.10
C ALA A 140 18.68 -1.81 -16.06
N SER A 141 19.61 -1.46 -15.18
CA SER A 141 20.83 -2.26 -14.97
C SER A 141 20.52 -3.69 -14.53
N ALA A 142 19.46 -3.89 -13.71
CA ALA A 142 19.02 -5.22 -13.33
C ALA A 142 18.41 -5.98 -14.51
N ALA A 143 17.62 -5.33 -15.38
CA ALA A 143 17.09 -5.92 -16.59
C ALA A 143 18.21 -6.41 -17.51
N HIS A 144 19.25 -5.58 -17.71
CA HIS A 144 20.45 -5.97 -18.44
C HIS A 144 21.17 -7.19 -17.83
N LYS A 145 21.32 -7.22 -16.49
CA LYS A 145 21.92 -8.35 -15.78
C LYS A 145 21.10 -9.63 -15.94
N ALA A 146 19.76 -9.54 -15.84
CA ALA A 146 18.85 -10.68 -16.01
C ALA A 146 18.96 -11.28 -17.42
N ARG A 147 18.93 -10.43 -18.46
CA ARG A 147 19.17 -10.83 -19.86
C ARG A 147 20.54 -11.49 -20.05
N LYS A 148 21.61 -10.85 -19.55
CA LYS A 148 22.98 -11.37 -19.68
C LYS A 148 23.17 -12.73 -19.00
N LYS A 149 22.52 -12.94 -17.85
CA LYS A 149 22.53 -14.22 -17.13
C LYS A 149 21.58 -15.24 -17.74
N LYS A 150 20.76 -14.88 -18.75
CA LYS A 150 19.75 -15.72 -19.38
C LYS A 150 18.80 -16.35 -18.37
N MET A 151 18.33 -15.55 -17.41
CA MET A 151 17.35 -15.99 -16.44
C MET A 151 16.04 -16.41 -17.13
N GLU A 152 15.25 -17.25 -16.49
CA GLU A 152 13.86 -17.46 -16.91
C GLU A 152 13.08 -16.16 -16.72
N LEU A 153 12.03 -15.94 -17.55
CA LEU A 153 11.35 -14.66 -17.60
C LEU A 153 10.81 -14.22 -16.24
N GLU A 154 10.12 -15.11 -15.53
CA GLU A 154 9.54 -14.80 -14.22
C GLU A 154 10.60 -14.54 -13.14
N GLU A 155 11.66 -15.33 -13.13
CA GLU A 155 12.82 -15.11 -12.27
C GLU A 155 13.49 -13.75 -12.54
N GLY A 156 13.67 -13.42 -13.82
CA GLY A 156 14.23 -12.15 -14.25
C GLY A 156 13.38 -10.96 -13.86
N LEU A 157 12.05 -11.06 -14.01
CA LEU A 157 11.11 -10.01 -13.58
C LEU A 157 11.19 -9.77 -12.07
N ARG A 158 11.21 -10.83 -11.26
CA ARG A 158 11.39 -10.72 -9.81
C ARG A 158 12.73 -10.08 -9.43
N PHE A 159 13.80 -10.48 -10.08
CA PHE A 159 15.12 -9.91 -9.86
C PHE A 159 15.13 -8.40 -10.15
N ILE A 160 14.44 -7.96 -11.22
CA ILE A 160 14.31 -6.55 -11.60
C ILE A 160 13.52 -5.78 -10.53
N VAL A 161 12.40 -6.32 -10.07
CA VAL A 161 11.59 -5.70 -9.00
C VAL A 161 12.38 -5.63 -7.69
N GLY A 162 13.06 -6.70 -7.29
CA GLY A 162 13.90 -6.70 -6.09
C GLY A 162 14.98 -5.61 -6.13
N GLU A 163 15.62 -5.38 -7.30
CA GLU A 163 16.60 -4.30 -7.44
C GLU A 163 15.95 -2.91 -7.40
N SER A 164 14.72 -2.75 -7.90
CA SER A 164 14.04 -1.45 -7.80
C SER A 164 13.84 -1.03 -6.34
N TYR A 165 13.39 -1.93 -5.47
CA TYR A 165 13.28 -1.67 -4.04
C TYR A 165 14.64 -1.48 -3.37
N ALA A 166 15.63 -2.31 -3.70
CA ALA A 166 16.99 -2.14 -3.18
C ALA A 166 17.57 -0.76 -3.56
N SER A 167 17.26 -0.25 -4.76
CA SER A 167 17.65 1.09 -5.19
C SER A 167 16.93 2.17 -4.39
N VAL A 168 15.62 2.02 -4.15
CA VAL A 168 14.85 2.92 -3.27
C VAL A 168 15.52 3.05 -1.90
N GLN A 169 15.94 1.94 -1.29
CA GLN A 169 16.63 1.94 0.01
C GLN A 169 17.93 2.75 0.00
N ARG A 170 18.63 2.78 -1.11
CA ARG A 170 19.90 3.52 -1.24
C ARG A 170 19.71 5.01 -1.50
N THR A 171 18.50 5.47 -1.82
CA THR A 171 18.25 6.89 -2.14
C THR A 171 18.68 7.86 -1.05
N PRO A 172 18.51 7.58 0.27
CA PRO A 172 19.00 8.48 1.33
C PRO A 172 20.53 8.59 1.40
N ASP A 173 21.26 7.60 0.91
CA ASP A 173 22.72 7.66 0.87
C ASP A 173 23.25 8.53 -0.29
N LEU A 174 22.38 8.82 -1.27
CA LEU A 174 22.70 9.60 -2.46
C LEU A 174 22.19 11.04 -2.38
N LEU A 175 21.09 11.28 -1.68
CA LEU A 175 20.45 12.58 -1.57
C LEU A 175 20.30 12.97 -0.09
N PRO A 176 21.13 13.91 0.42
CA PRO A 176 21.21 14.24 1.85
C PRO A 176 19.87 14.60 2.48
N VAL A 177 19.01 15.38 1.81
CA VAL A 177 17.70 15.79 2.32
C VAL A 177 16.80 14.59 2.65
N LEU A 178 16.91 13.48 1.94
CA LEU A 178 16.15 12.25 2.27
C LEU A 178 16.67 11.63 3.57
N LYS A 179 17.99 11.64 3.75
CA LYS A 179 18.63 11.11 4.97
C LYS A 179 18.32 11.95 6.20
N GLU A 180 18.34 13.26 6.05
CA GLU A 180 18.02 14.24 7.11
C GLU A 180 16.57 14.09 7.58
N ASN A 181 15.66 13.79 6.65
CA ASN A 181 14.25 13.55 6.95
C ASN A 181 13.91 12.09 7.27
N GLY A 182 14.89 11.17 7.24
CA GLY A 182 14.67 9.75 7.53
C GLY A 182 13.75 9.02 6.54
N VAL A 183 13.66 9.51 5.30
CA VAL A 183 12.75 8.98 4.27
C VAL A 183 13.52 8.49 3.05
N VAL A 184 12.85 7.71 2.19
CA VAL A 184 13.33 7.34 0.85
C VAL A 184 12.70 8.25 -0.20
N ASP A 185 13.20 8.20 -1.44
CA ASP A 185 12.60 8.99 -2.53
C ASP A 185 11.18 8.53 -2.85
N ALA A 186 10.23 9.43 -2.72
CA ALA A 186 8.80 9.18 -2.93
C ALA A 186 8.49 8.70 -4.36
N GLY A 187 9.10 9.33 -5.36
CA GLY A 187 8.92 8.99 -6.77
C GLY A 187 9.49 7.61 -7.11
N GLY A 188 10.69 7.31 -6.61
CA GLY A 188 11.33 6.00 -6.75
C GLY A 188 10.53 4.88 -6.08
N PHE A 189 9.99 5.15 -4.89
CA PHE A 189 9.13 4.21 -4.19
C PHE A 189 7.83 3.94 -4.97
N GLY A 190 7.17 4.99 -5.46
CA GLY A 190 5.99 4.83 -6.34
C GLY A 190 6.29 4.03 -7.61
N LEU A 191 7.48 4.24 -8.22
CA LEU A 191 7.92 3.46 -9.39
C LEU A 191 8.13 1.98 -9.05
N ALA A 192 8.72 1.67 -7.89
CA ALA A 192 8.92 0.30 -7.44
C ALA A 192 7.58 -0.41 -7.19
N ILE A 193 6.61 0.26 -6.53
CA ILE A 193 5.24 -0.24 -6.35
C ILE A 193 4.59 -0.54 -7.70
N PHE A 194 4.72 0.35 -8.68
CA PHE A 194 4.16 0.15 -10.01
C PHE A 194 4.74 -1.09 -10.69
N PHE A 195 6.07 -1.26 -10.69
CA PHE A 195 6.70 -2.44 -11.32
C PHE A 195 6.35 -3.74 -10.60
N ASP A 196 6.33 -3.74 -9.27
CA ASP A 196 5.97 -4.91 -8.48
C ASP A 196 4.54 -5.36 -8.74
N SER A 197 3.58 -4.44 -8.64
CA SER A 197 2.17 -4.73 -8.90
C SER A 197 1.92 -5.15 -10.35
N PHE A 198 2.66 -4.56 -11.31
CA PHE A 198 2.61 -4.98 -12.70
C PHE A 198 3.09 -6.43 -12.87
N VAL A 199 4.22 -6.78 -12.28
CA VAL A 199 4.79 -8.15 -12.37
C VAL A 199 3.90 -9.14 -11.64
N SER A 200 3.39 -8.81 -10.46
CA SER A 200 2.48 -9.66 -9.69
C SER A 200 1.20 -9.96 -10.48
N ALA A 201 0.56 -8.93 -11.04
CA ALA A 201 -0.63 -9.11 -11.87
C ALA A 201 -0.35 -9.91 -13.16
N LEU A 202 0.82 -9.70 -13.78
CA LEU A 202 1.21 -10.41 -15.01
C LEU A 202 1.47 -11.90 -14.75
N THR A 203 2.08 -12.23 -13.60
CA THR A 203 2.47 -13.61 -13.25
C THR A 203 1.39 -14.36 -12.46
N GLY A 204 0.29 -13.70 -12.11
CA GLY A 204 -0.82 -14.27 -11.33
C GLY A 204 -0.46 -14.55 -9.88
N ARG A 205 0.45 -13.76 -9.29
CA ARG A 205 0.91 -13.93 -7.91
C ARG A 205 0.15 -13.00 -6.97
N SER A 206 -0.11 -13.47 -5.77
CA SER A 206 -0.71 -12.70 -4.68
C SER A 206 0.32 -11.99 -3.79
N ASP A 207 1.59 -12.45 -3.80
CA ASP A 207 2.66 -11.86 -3.01
C ASP A 207 3.27 -10.65 -3.73
N VAL A 208 3.05 -9.49 -3.19
CA VAL A 208 3.69 -8.23 -3.59
C VAL A 208 4.98 -8.11 -2.78
N LEU A 209 6.15 -8.04 -3.42
CA LEU A 209 7.46 -7.95 -2.72
C LEU A 209 7.54 -6.70 -1.82
N GLY A 210 6.79 -5.66 -2.13
CA GLY A 210 6.70 -4.44 -1.33
C GLY A 210 6.03 -4.62 0.03
N ASP A 211 5.24 -5.67 0.24
CA ASP A 211 4.63 -5.98 1.54
C ASP A 211 5.61 -6.69 2.47
N GLU A 212 6.58 -7.43 1.91
CA GLU A 212 7.68 -8.03 2.67
C GLU A 212 8.76 -7.01 3.07
N LEU A 213 8.87 -5.90 2.33
CA LEU A 213 9.81 -4.83 2.54
C LEU A 213 9.09 -3.67 3.23
N ALA A 214 8.87 -3.78 4.52
CA ALA A 214 8.19 -2.77 5.37
C ALA A 214 8.95 -1.43 5.46
N PHE A 215 9.16 -0.74 4.32
CA PHE A 215 9.94 0.51 4.24
C PHE A 215 9.21 1.74 4.72
N ALA A 216 7.91 1.79 4.53
CA ALA A 216 7.12 2.96 4.85
C ALA A 216 6.41 2.86 6.19
N ARG A 217 6.48 1.71 6.86
CA ARG A 217 5.88 1.50 8.19
C ARG A 217 6.82 1.83 9.34
N THR A 218 8.13 2.02 9.10
CA THR A 218 9.13 2.24 10.15
C THR A 218 9.54 3.68 10.38
N ALA A 219 8.97 4.62 9.65
CA ALA A 219 9.08 6.02 10.01
C ALA A 219 7.75 6.68 9.67
N ALA A 220 6.86 6.86 10.66
CA ALA A 220 6.31 8.19 10.72
C ALA A 220 7.54 9.10 10.66
N PRO A 221 7.73 9.94 9.60
CA PRO A 221 8.81 10.87 9.66
C PRO A 221 8.63 11.59 10.99
N LYS A 222 9.61 11.48 11.90
CA LYS A 222 9.88 12.60 12.79
C LYS A 222 10.29 13.68 11.79
N VAL A 223 9.29 14.30 11.20
CA VAL A 223 9.43 15.67 10.74
C VAL A 223 9.56 16.40 12.05
N GLU A 224 10.79 16.41 12.61
CA GLU A 224 11.18 17.48 13.50
C GLU A 224 10.98 18.70 12.65
N ILE A 225 9.85 19.39 12.90
CA ILE A 225 9.53 20.71 12.36
C ILE A 225 10.51 21.71 13.02
N GLU A 226 11.78 21.36 13.13
CA GLU A 226 12.84 22.32 13.30
C GLU A 226 13.11 22.87 11.90
N GLN A 227 12.34 23.92 11.58
CA GLN A 227 12.63 24.85 10.49
C GLN A 227 12.46 24.33 9.05
N ILE A 228 11.29 23.77 8.70
CA ILE A 228 10.80 23.88 7.32
C ILE A 228 10.33 25.34 7.05
N ASN A 229 10.83 26.31 7.81
CA ASN A 229 10.67 27.73 7.51
C ASN A 229 11.73 28.24 6.53
N ASP A 230 12.71 27.44 6.19
CA ASP A 230 13.61 27.74 5.09
C ASP A 230 13.10 27.04 3.84
N TRP A 231 12.27 27.75 3.09
CA TRP A 231 11.89 27.55 1.69
C TRP A 231 13.14 27.47 0.78
N GLU A 232 14.14 26.68 1.15
CA GLU A 232 15.41 26.55 0.42
C GLU A 232 15.38 25.51 -0.70
N GLY A 233 14.20 24.98 -1.07
CA GLY A 233 14.07 24.03 -2.19
C GLY A 233 13.95 24.71 -3.57
N SER A 234 13.27 25.83 -3.67
CA SER A 234 13.13 26.61 -4.91
C SER A 234 13.04 28.11 -4.63
N ALA A 235 13.80 28.90 -5.34
CA ALA A 235 13.70 30.37 -5.30
C ALA A 235 12.39 30.90 -5.95
N TYR A 236 11.56 30.01 -6.47
CA TYR A 236 10.37 30.33 -7.26
C TYR A 236 9.10 29.88 -6.56
N MET A 237 8.09 30.76 -6.57
CA MET A 237 6.87 30.61 -5.79
C MET A 237 5.77 29.83 -6.51
N TYR A 238 5.73 29.86 -7.83
CA TYR A 238 4.64 29.31 -8.60
C TYR A 238 5.10 28.13 -9.45
N CYS A 239 4.41 26.98 -9.29
CA CYS A 239 4.44 25.88 -10.24
C CYS A 239 3.48 26.21 -11.39
N ASN A 240 3.99 26.19 -12.61
CA ASN A 240 3.21 26.44 -13.82
C ASN A 240 3.18 25.17 -14.67
N GLU A 241 2.00 24.69 -14.99
CA GLU A 241 1.77 23.53 -15.84
C GLU A 241 0.70 23.81 -16.86
N PHE A 242 0.95 23.41 -18.11
CA PHE A 242 -0.05 23.53 -19.18
C PHE A 242 0.30 22.65 -20.38
N LEU A 243 -0.69 22.45 -21.24
CA LEU A 243 -0.51 21.82 -22.53
C LEU A 243 -0.37 22.89 -23.61
N VAL A 244 0.48 22.61 -24.60
CA VAL A 244 0.68 23.45 -25.79
C VAL A 244 0.37 22.64 -27.03
N ASP A 245 -0.53 23.14 -27.85
CA ASP A 245 -0.81 22.63 -29.21
C ASP A 245 -0.06 23.54 -30.19
N SER A 246 1.01 23.03 -30.81
CA SER A 246 1.86 23.80 -31.72
C SER A 246 2.46 22.92 -32.82
N GLU A 247 2.43 23.39 -34.03
CA GLU A 247 3.08 22.77 -35.19
C GLU A 247 4.56 23.20 -35.34
N THR A 248 4.99 24.24 -34.61
CA THR A 248 6.26 24.93 -34.81
C THR A 248 7.10 25.07 -33.54
N LEU A 249 6.60 24.62 -32.40
CA LEU A 249 7.34 24.71 -31.13
C LEU A 249 8.58 23.82 -31.19
N ASP A 250 9.74 24.42 -30.93
CA ASP A 250 10.97 23.70 -30.71
C ASP A 250 11.16 23.46 -29.19
N PRO A 251 11.19 22.21 -28.72
CA PRO A 251 11.35 21.91 -27.29
C PRO A 251 12.67 22.41 -26.70
N GLU A 252 13.77 22.43 -27.47
CA GLU A 252 15.08 22.89 -26.98
C GLU A 252 15.07 24.40 -26.76
N GLU A 253 14.54 25.18 -27.74
CA GLU A 253 14.35 26.63 -27.57
C GLU A 253 13.41 26.95 -26.40
N ALA A 254 12.34 26.17 -26.24
CA ALA A 254 11.40 26.34 -25.14
C ALA A 254 12.07 26.07 -23.79
N LEU A 255 12.86 25.01 -23.67
CA LEU A 255 13.63 24.72 -22.46
C LEU A 255 14.67 25.79 -22.13
N ASP A 256 15.36 26.34 -23.14
CA ASP A 256 16.29 27.45 -22.95
C ASP A 256 15.59 28.72 -22.45
N PHE A 257 14.41 29.02 -22.98
CA PHE A 257 13.58 30.10 -22.46
C PHE A 257 13.13 29.85 -21.02
N LEU A 258 12.58 28.68 -20.73
CA LEU A 258 12.09 28.31 -19.40
C LEU A 258 13.20 28.39 -18.37
N HIS A 259 14.42 27.99 -18.71
CA HIS A 259 15.60 28.10 -17.85
C HIS A 259 15.91 29.52 -17.42
N THR A 260 15.57 30.52 -18.26
CA THR A 260 15.74 31.95 -17.90
C THR A 260 14.61 32.46 -17.00
N MET A 261 13.49 31.73 -16.93
CA MET A 261 12.28 32.09 -16.18
C MET A 261 12.20 31.44 -14.81
N GLY A 262 12.91 30.30 -14.61
CA GLY A 262 12.78 29.55 -13.39
C GLY A 262 13.64 28.30 -13.31
N ASP A 263 13.22 27.36 -12.50
CA ASP A 263 13.82 26.03 -12.34
C ASP A 263 12.80 24.91 -12.55
N CYS A 264 13.25 23.65 -12.44
CA CYS A 264 12.43 22.46 -12.65
C CYS A 264 11.73 22.45 -14.03
N GLU A 265 12.37 23.08 -15.00
CA GLU A 265 11.83 23.25 -16.34
C GLU A 265 11.72 21.94 -17.10
N LEU A 266 10.54 21.66 -17.64
CA LEU A 266 10.25 20.53 -18.51
C LEU A 266 9.41 20.99 -19.71
N CYS A 267 9.79 20.56 -20.92
CA CYS A 267 8.99 20.69 -22.12
C CYS A 267 9.04 19.35 -22.86
N VAL A 268 8.01 18.53 -22.70
CA VAL A 268 7.97 17.15 -23.19
C VAL A 268 6.80 16.92 -24.13
N GLY A 269 6.96 16.00 -25.06
CA GLY A 269 5.95 15.68 -26.05
C GLY A 269 6.52 15.65 -27.46
N SER A 270 5.67 15.79 -28.44
CA SER A 270 6.00 15.91 -29.87
C SER A 270 4.89 16.66 -30.59
N THR A 271 5.24 17.28 -31.69
CA THR A 271 4.28 17.96 -32.57
C THR A 271 3.03 17.10 -32.82
N PRO A 272 1.84 17.65 -32.65
CA PRO A 272 1.56 19.03 -32.27
C PRO A 272 1.42 19.27 -30.74
N LYS A 273 1.56 18.26 -29.88
CA LYS A 273 1.20 18.30 -28.45
C LYS A 273 2.41 18.22 -27.53
N PHE A 274 2.52 19.24 -26.67
CA PHE A 274 3.59 19.36 -25.67
C PHE A 274 2.98 19.59 -24.28
N LYS A 275 3.63 19.05 -23.25
CA LYS A 275 3.39 19.38 -21.85
C LYS A 275 4.55 20.22 -21.34
N VAL A 276 4.20 21.35 -20.71
CA VAL A 276 5.18 22.29 -20.11
C VAL A 276 4.99 22.29 -18.62
N HIS A 277 6.13 22.30 -17.89
CA HIS A 277 6.19 22.47 -16.45
C HIS A 277 7.39 23.36 -16.12
N VAL A 278 7.21 24.34 -15.21
CA VAL A 278 8.30 25.20 -14.71
C VAL A 278 7.90 25.85 -13.39
N HIS A 279 8.84 25.97 -12.46
CA HIS A 279 8.69 26.81 -11.29
C HIS A 279 9.19 28.22 -11.61
N SER A 280 8.34 29.24 -11.47
CA SER A 280 8.66 30.61 -11.85
C SER A 280 7.93 31.63 -10.99
N ASN A 281 8.53 32.80 -10.80
CA ASN A 281 7.90 33.96 -10.16
C ASN A 281 7.15 34.86 -11.15
N THR A 282 7.20 34.53 -12.45
CA THR A 282 6.57 35.33 -13.52
C THR A 282 5.71 34.46 -14.46
N PRO A 283 4.60 33.87 -13.95
CA PRO A 283 3.71 33.01 -14.74
C PRO A 283 3.20 33.69 -16.01
N ASP A 284 2.94 35.00 -15.95
CA ASP A 284 2.50 35.84 -17.06
C ASP A 284 3.46 35.79 -18.26
N LYS A 285 4.77 35.87 -18.00
CA LYS A 285 5.79 35.80 -19.05
C LYS A 285 5.94 34.41 -19.63
N VAL A 286 5.84 33.41 -18.77
CA VAL A 286 5.86 32.00 -19.21
C VAL A 286 4.70 31.74 -20.17
N LEU A 287 3.48 32.06 -19.77
CA LEU A 287 2.30 31.87 -20.61
C LEU A 287 2.35 32.68 -21.91
N ALA A 288 2.81 33.96 -21.84
CA ALA A 288 2.92 34.82 -23.02
C ALA A 288 3.83 34.22 -24.09
N TYR A 289 4.97 33.66 -23.71
CA TYR A 289 5.91 33.02 -24.65
C TYR A 289 5.26 31.87 -25.44
N PHE A 290 4.48 31.02 -24.76
CA PHE A 290 3.86 29.87 -25.40
C PHE A 290 2.60 30.26 -26.19
N LEU A 291 1.85 31.28 -25.77
CA LEU A 291 0.70 31.83 -26.52
C LEU A 291 1.10 32.40 -27.88
N GLU A 292 2.33 32.92 -28.01
CA GLU A 292 2.85 33.38 -29.32
C GLU A 292 3.20 32.23 -30.28
N ARG A 293 3.37 30.97 -29.72
CA ARG A 293 3.86 29.81 -30.47
C ARG A 293 2.83 28.71 -30.66
N GLY A 294 1.68 28.80 -30.00
CA GLY A 294 0.64 27.78 -30.08
C GLY A 294 -0.59 28.12 -29.25
N GLN A 295 -1.50 27.17 -29.18
CA GLN A 295 -2.66 27.23 -28.30
C GLN A 295 -2.33 26.56 -26.98
N ILE A 296 -2.65 27.20 -25.86
CA ILE A 296 -2.47 26.61 -24.53
C ILE A 296 -3.82 26.12 -23.97
N SER A 297 -3.77 25.02 -23.24
CA SER A 297 -4.92 24.43 -22.57
C SER A 297 -4.49 23.75 -21.28
N GLU A 298 -5.45 23.41 -20.43
CA GLU A 298 -5.22 22.78 -19.13
C GLU A 298 -4.15 23.51 -18.30
N VAL A 299 -4.37 24.81 -18.11
CA VAL A 299 -3.44 25.67 -17.39
C VAL A 299 -3.67 25.53 -15.89
N PHE A 300 -2.64 25.11 -15.17
CA PHE A 300 -2.61 25.05 -13.72
C PHE A 300 -1.46 25.91 -13.22
N ILE A 301 -1.76 26.82 -12.31
CA ILE A 301 -0.76 27.66 -11.63
C ILE A 301 -1.00 27.51 -10.13
N HIS A 302 -0.07 26.90 -9.45
CA HIS A 302 -0.12 26.67 -8.00
C HIS A 302 0.90 27.53 -7.29
N ASN A 303 0.49 28.12 -6.16
CA ASN A 303 1.44 28.75 -5.25
C ASN A 303 1.98 27.69 -4.29
N MET A 304 3.19 27.20 -4.57
CA MET A 304 3.84 26.13 -3.82
C MET A 304 4.10 26.52 -2.36
N LYS A 305 4.33 27.81 -2.09
CA LYS A 305 4.52 28.30 -0.72
C LYS A 305 3.24 28.13 0.09
N LEU A 306 2.08 28.51 -0.45
CA LEU A 306 0.79 28.32 0.23
C LEU A 306 0.48 26.84 0.44
N GLN A 307 0.75 25.99 -0.56
CA GLN A 307 0.56 24.53 -0.42
C GLN A 307 1.44 23.95 0.68
N SER A 308 2.70 24.38 0.77
CA SER A 308 3.61 23.94 1.84
C SER A 308 3.15 24.44 3.22
N GLU A 309 2.70 25.72 3.32
CA GLU A 309 2.16 26.29 4.56
C GLU A 309 0.87 25.56 5.00
N GLU A 310 -0.06 25.27 4.07
CA GLU A 310 -1.29 24.52 4.33
C GLU A 310 -0.98 23.09 4.80
N ARG A 311 0.01 22.43 4.18
CA ARG A 311 0.45 21.10 4.60
C ARG A 311 1.07 21.12 5.99
N SER A 312 1.97 22.08 6.27
CA SER A 312 2.60 22.23 7.59
C SER A 312 1.53 22.47 8.66
N ALA A 313 0.58 23.37 8.40
CA ALA A 313 -0.54 23.62 9.31
C ALA A 313 -1.43 22.37 9.53
N LYS A 314 -1.65 21.56 8.49
CA LYS A 314 -2.39 20.31 8.61
C LYS A 314 -1.63 19.26 9.43
N LEU A 315 -0.30 19.14 9.21
CA LEU A 315 0.56 18.26 9.99
C LEU A 315 0.65 18.72 11.47
N GLU A 316 0.73 20.04 11.70
CA GLU A 316 0.67 20.61 13.04
C GLU A 316 -0.69 20.36 13.73
N GLN A 317 -1.81 20.41 12.98
CA GLN A 317 -3.12 20.03 13.50
C GLN A 317 -3.23 18.55 13.81
N GLU A 318 -2.72 17.69 12.94
CA GLU A 318 -2.66 16.23 13.17
C GLU A 318 -1.74 15.88 14.37
N GLN A 319 -0.70 16.68 14.65
CA GLN A 319 0.17 16.53 15.83
C GLN A 319 -0.39 17.22 17.08
N ALA A 320 -1.24 18.25 16.92
CA ALA A 320 -1.87 18.99 18.00
C ALA A 320 -3.21 18.37 18.46
N GLU A 321 -3.67 17.28 17.84
CA GLU A 321 -4.68 16.43 18.49
C GLU A 321 -4.05 15.94 19.80
N GLU A 322 -4.65 16.35 20.93
CA GLU A 322 -4.18 15.94 22.26
C GLU A 322 -4.00 14.42 22.27
N ALA A 323 -2.81 13.97 22.68
CA ALA A 323 -2.52 12.54 22.76
C ALA A 323 -3.61 11.88 23.62
N LYS A 324 -4.17 10.78 23.14
CA LYS A 324 -5.14 10.00 23.93
C LYS A 324 -4.46 9.56 25.24
N PRO A 325 -5.17 9.54 26.36
CA PRO A 325 -4.60 9.01 27.61
C PRO A 325 -4.13 7.55 27.45
N ILE A 326 -4.90 6.73 26.72
CA ILE A 326 -4.60 5.33 26.40
C ILE A 326 -5.01 5.08 24.94
N GLY A 327 -4.12 4.48 24.18
CA GLY A 327 -4.37 4.01 22.81
C GLY A 327 -4.19 2.50 22.69
N PHE A 328 -4.58 1.93 21.55
CA PHE A 328 -4.60 0.49 21.34
C PHE A 328 -3.81 0.08 20.10
N VAL A 329 -3.05 -1.00 20.26
CA VAL A 329 -2.44 -1.76 19.16
C VAL A 329 -3.00 -3.17 19.19
N ALA A 330 -3.62 -3.62 18.11
CA ALA A 330 -4.10 -4.98 17.98
C ALA A 330 -3.38 -5.73 16.86
N VAL A 331 -3.32 -7.05 16.94
CA VAL A 331 -2.84 -7.90 15.85
C VAL A 331 -4.03 -8.60 15.22
N ALA A 332 -4.16 -8.54 13.90
CA ALA A 332 -5.21 -9.26 13.19
C ALA A 332 -4.77 -9.66 11.78
N ALA A 333 -5.31 -10.80 11.32
CA ALA A 333 -5.32 -11.21 9.92
C ALA A 333 -6.71 -10.97 9.34
N GLY A 334 -6.77 -10.54 8.09
CA GLY A 334 -8.02 -10.22 7.40
C GLY A 334 -8.41 -8.75 7.50
N SER A 335 -8.82 -8.20 6.35
CA SER A 335 -9.19 -6.79 6.23
C SER A 335 -10.49 -6.46 7.00
N GLY A 336 -11.40 -7.42 7.09
CA GLY A 336 -12.64 -7.28 7.85
C GLY A 336 -12.38 -7.21 9.35
N ASN A 337 -11.54 -8.10 9.89
CA ASN A 337 -11.15 -8.09 11.30
C ASN A 337 -10.45 -6.76 11.68
N ALA A 338 -9.56 -6.27 10.80
CA ALA A 338 -8.91 -4.99 11.01
C ALA A 338 -9.93 -3.84 11.07
N ALA A 339 -10.87 -3.80 10.12
CA ALA A 339 -11.90 -2.76 10.08
C ALA A 339 -12.82 -2.77 11.31
N ILE A 340 -13.17 -3.96 11.84
CA ILE A 340 -13.97 -4.07 13.07
C ILE A 340 -13.17 -3.54 14.26
N LEU A 341 -11.91 -3.96 14.43
CA LEU A 341 -11.05 -3.49 15.52
C LEU A 341 -10.86 -1.97 15.47
N GLU A 342 -10.63 -1.40 14.30
CA GLU A 342 -10.53 0.05 14.11
C GLU A 342 -11.85 0.76 14.48
N SER A 343 -13.00 0.19 14.13
CA SER A 343 -14.31 0.72 14.49
C SER A 343 -14.58 0.69 16.00
N LEU A 344 -13.96 -0.24 16.72
CA LEU A 344 -14.00 -0.37 18.18
C LEU A 344 -12.97 0.52 18.90
N GLY A 345 -12.21 1.33 18.14
CA GLY A 345 -11.30 2.32 18.71
C GLY A 345 -9.83 1.91 18.75
N VAL A 346 -9.46 0.80 18.11
CA VAL A 346 -8.03 0.42 17.94
C VAL A 346 -7.34 1.43 17.03
N ASP A 347 -6.24 2.01 17.49
CA ASP A 347 -5.51 3.06 16.78
C ASP A 347 -4.57 2.49 15.71
N TYR A 348 -4.09 1.27 15.90
CA TYR A 348 -3.21 0.61 14.95
C TYR A 348 -3.41 -0.91 14.93
N VAL A 349 -3.68 -1.45 13.75
CA VAL A 349 -3.77 -2.90 13.56
C VAL A 349 -2.50 -3.40 12.85
N VAL A 350 -1.73 -4.24 13.55
CA VAL A 350 -0.58 -4.94 12.98
C VAL A 350 -1.08 -6.15 12.21
N SER A 351 -0.76 -6.24 10.93
CA SER A 351 -1.10 -7.42 10.13
C SER A 351 -0.30 -8.63 10.60
N GLY A 352 -0.98 -9.67 11.03
CA GLY A 352 -0.36 -10.89 11.53
C GLY A 352 -1.38 -11.90 12.02
N GLY A 353 -0.94 -13.11 12.30
CA GLY A 353 -1.80 -14.21 12.76
C GLY A 353 -1.07 -15.54 12.72
N GLN A 354 -1.80 -16.64 12.54
CA GLN A 354 -1.30 -18.02 12.68
C GLN A 354 -0.06 -18.38 11.83
N THR A 355 0.11 -17.76 10.66
CA THR A 355 1.24 -18.06 9.74
C THR A 355 2.31 -16.97 9.69
N MET A 356 2.02 -15.77 10.17
CA MET A 356 2.95 -14.63 10.20
C MET A 356 2.84 -13.92 11.55
N ASN A 357 3.63 -14.35 12.52
CA ASN A 357 3.68 -13.67 13.80
C ASN A 357 4.51 -12.39 13.67
N PRO A 358 3.97 -11.22 14.05
CA PRO A 358 4.75 -9.99 14.07
C PRO A 358 5.91 -10.11 15.06
N SER A 359 7.04 -9.53 14.70
CA SER A 359 8.20 -9.44 15.58
C SER A 359 7.97 -8.43 16.71
N THR A 360 8.73 -8.54 17.80
CA THR A 360 8.75 -7.52 18.85
C THR A 360 9.04 -6.12 18.30
N LYS A 361 9.85 -6.02 17.25
CA LYS A 361 10.15 -4.75 16.61
C LYS A 361 8.93 -4.15 15.90
N GLU A 362 8.18 -4.95 15.15
CA GLU A 362 6.96 -4.48 14.44
C GLU A 362 5.90 -4.01 15.44
N LEU A 363 5.75 -4.72 16.56
CA LEU A 363 4.86 -4.30 17.64
C LEU A 363 5.36 -3.00 18.30
N LEU A 364 6.66 -2.84 18.51
CA LEU A 364 7.25 -1.63 19.09
C LEU A 364 7.08 -0.43 18.14
N ASP A 365 7.28 -0.62 16.87
CA ASP A 365 7.06 0.41 15.85
C ASP A 365 5.57 0.83 15.83
N ALA A 366 4.64 -0.11 15.95
CA ALA A 366 3.21 0.18 16.06
C ALA A 366 2.88 0.96 17.34
N VAL A 367 3.39 0.54 18.50
CA VAL A 367 3.23 1.26 19.78
C VAL A 367 3.75 2.70 19.71
N ASN A 368 4.89 2.91 19.05
CA ASN A 368 5.47 4.24 18.90
C ASN A 368 4.66 5.14 17.93
N SER A 369 3.96 4.55 16.96
CA SER A 369 3.16 5.30 15.98
C SER A 369 1.80 5.78 16.52
N VAL A 370 1.28 5.17 17.58
CA VAL A 370 0.01 5.56 18.19
C VAL A 370 0.18 6.89 18.94
N ASN A 371 -0.69 7.88 18.65
CA ASN A 371 -0.69 9.17 19.36
C ASN A 371 -1.43 9.06 20.71
N ALA A 372 -0.79 8.39 21.66
CA ALA A 372 -1.31 8.23 23.02
C ALA A 372 -0.18 8.26 24.05
N ASP A 373 -0.49 8.68 25.28
CA ASP A 373 0.45 8.70 26.40
C ASP A 373 0.85 7.28 26.86
N LYS A 374 -0.10 6.34 26.72
CA LYS A 374 0.05 4.93 27.11
C LYS A 374 -0.57 4.05 26.04
N VAL A 375 -0.15 2.80 25.91
CA VAL A 375 -0.68 1.88 24.90
C VAL A 375 -1.03 0.52 25.51
N ILE A 376 -2.15 -0.04 25.10
CA ILE A 376 -2.51 -1.43 25.37
C ILE A 376 -2.35 -2.24 24.08
N ILE A 377 -1.66 -3.40 24.17
CA ILE A 377 -1.50 -4.33 23.06
C ILE A 377 -2.48 -5.49 23.22
N LEU A 378 -3.21 -5.80 22.13
CA LEU A 378 -4.12 -6.93 22.00
C LEU A 378 -3.52 -7.92 20.98
N PRO A 379 -2.81 -8.98 21.42
CA PRO A 379 -2.09 -9.89 20.52
C PRO A 379 -2.99 -10.76 19.65
N ASN A 380 -4.17 -11.11 20.13
CA ASN A 380 -5.18 -11.92 19.44
C ASN A 380 -4.70 -13.30 18.95
N ASN A 381 -3.58 -13.75 19.49
CA ASN A 381 -3.00 -15.07 19.21
C ASN A 381 -2.04 -15.47 20.32
N SER A 382 -2.16 -16.68 20.81
CA SER A 382 -1.31 -17.20 21.88
C SER A 382 0.19 -17.18 21.55
N ASN A 383 0.56 -17.33 20.27
CA ASN A 383 1.95 -17.32 19.82
C ASN A 383 2.56 -15.91 19.83
N ILE A 384 1.72 -14.86 19.86
CA ILE A 384 2.16 -13.46 19.79
C ILE A 384 2.28 -12.84 21.18
N ILE A 385 1.63 -13.39 22.20
CA ILE A 385 1.63 -12.86 23.58
C ILE A 385 3.05 -12.62 24.11
N MET A 386 3.97 -13.55 23.89
CA MET A 386 5.36 -13.38 24.35
C MET A 386 6.09 -12.24 23.63
N ALA A 387 5.83 -12.05 22.34
CA ALA A 387 6.40 -10.95 21.57
C ALA A 387 5.81 -9.60 22.02
N ALA A 388 4.51 -9.55 22.33
CA ALA A 388 3.85 -8.38 22.87
C ALA A 388 4.36 -8.00 24.26
N GLN A 389 4.57 -8.98 25.15
CA GLN A 389 5.19 -8.75 26.45
C GLN A 389 6.62 -8.25 26.32
N SER A 390 7.42 -8.84 25.44
CA SER A 390 8.77 -8.36 25.17
C SER A 390 8.78 -6.94 24.59
N CYS A 391 7.77 -6.57 23.80
CA CYS A 391 7.58 -5.21 23.32
C CYS A 391 7.28 -4.26 24.48
N SER A 392 6.35 -4.62 25.38
CA SER A 392 6.02 -3.84 26.57
C SER A 392 7.25 -3.60 27.46
N ASP A 393 8.11 -4.62 27.64
CA ASP A 393 9.31 -4.53 28.49
C ASP A 393 10.37 -3.57 27.93
N VAL A 394 10.44 -3.38 26.61
CA VAL A 394 11.47 -2.54 25.95
C VAL A 394 10.93 -1.21 25.45
N SER A 395 9.62 -0.97 25.53
CA SER A 395 8.98 0.26 25.09
C SER A 395 9.36 1.43 26.01
N GLU A 396 9.72 2.57 25.42
CA GLU A 396 9.91 3.82 26.16
C GLU A 396 8.55 4.44 26.57
N LYS A 397 7.51 4.18 25.80
CA LYS A 397 6.13 4.56 26.11
C LYS A 397 5.53 3.56 27.08
N PRO A 398 4.84 3.99 28.15
CA PRO A 398 4.13 3.07 29.05
C PRO A 398 3.21 2.16 28.24
N CYS A 399 3.46 0.87 28.29
CA CYS A 399 2.78 -0.11 27.45
C CYS A 399 2.40 -1.33 28.29
N ALA A 400 1.20 -1.85 28.08
CA ALA A 400 0.72 -3.05 28.73
C ALA A 400 0.09 -4.01 27.72
N VAL A 401 -0.06 -5.28 28.11
CA VAL A 401 -0.61 -6.33 27.25
C VAL A 401 -1.84 -6.92 27.92
N VAL A 402 -2.97 -6.90 27.21
CA VAL A 402 -4.13 -7.74 27.52
C VAL A 402 -3.98 -9.01 26.70
N PRO A 403 -3.78 -10.18 27.32
CA PRO A 403 -3.29 -11.39 26.63
C PRO A 403 -4.41 -12.11 25.86
N THR A 404 -5.05 -11.41 24.91
CA THR A 404 -6.08 -11.95 24.01
C THR A 404 -5.50 -13.02 23.10
N LYS A 405 -6.25 -14.10 22.89
CA LYS A 405 -5.82 -15.25 22.08
C LYS A 405 -6.55 -15.32 20.73
N SER A 406 -7.65 -14.59 20.59
CA SER A 406 -8.45 -14.51 19.39
C SER A 406 -8.95 -13.08 19.16
N VAL A 407 -9.42 -12.79 17.95
CA VAL A 407 -10.01 -11.48 17.63
C VAL A 407 -11.31 -11.23 18.41
N PRO A 408 -12.23 -12.21 18.57
CA PRO A 408 -13.41 -12.02 19.42
C PRO A 408 -13.07 -11.71 20.89
N GLU A 409 -12.04 -12.34 21.48
CA GLU A 409 -11.60 -11.96 22.83
C GLU A 409 -11.17 -10.48 22.93
N ALA A 410 -10.62 -9.92 21.83
CA ALA A 410 -10.29 -8.50 21.81
C ALA A 410 -11.53 -7.61 21.74
N PHE A 411 -12.60 -8.05 21.09
CA PHE A 411 -13.85 -7.28 21.07
C PHE A 411 -14.40 -7.11 22.49
N SER A 412 -14.58 -8.21 23.22
CA SER A 412 -15.06 -8.16 24.61
C SER A 412 -14.12 -7.38 25.52
N ALA A 413 -12.80 -7.54 25.33
CA ALA A 413 -11.83 -6.73 26.06
C ALA A 413 -12.02 -5.22 25.78
N LEU A 414 -12.22 -4.81 24.52
CA LEU A 414 -12.42 -3.41 24.16
C LEU A 414 -13.73 -2.84 24.71
N PHE A 415 -14.80 -3.62 24.82
CA PHE A 415 -16.04 -3.18 25.45
C PHE A 415 -15.92 -2.92 26.96
N ALA A 416 -14.97 -3.56 27.64
CA ALA A 416 -14.68 -3.36 29.05
C ALA A 416 -13.76 -2.16 29.34
N PHE A 417 -13.30 -1.44 28.31
CA PHE A 417 -12.43 -0.28 28.45
C PHE A 417 -13.17 0.93 29.03
N ASP A 418 -12.58 1.57 30.04
CA ASP A 418 -13.05 2.83 30.63
C ASP A 418 -11.99 3.93 30.42
N GLU A 419 -12.35 4.95 29.65
CA GLU A 419 -11.47 6.11 29.37
C GLU A 419 -11.05 6.88 30.65
N MET A 420 -11.81 6.76 31.73
CA MET A 420 -11.54 7.45 33.00
C MET A 420 -10.66 6.64 33.96
N ALA A 421 -10.45 5.36 33.68
CA ALA A 421 -9.66 4.47 34.53
C ALA A 421 -8.16 4.52 34.19
N SER A 422 -7.32 4.10 35.12
CA SER A 422 -5.87 3.96 34.88
C SER A 422 -5.55 2.83 33.89
N LEU A 423 -4.31 2.81 33.40
CA LEU A 423 -3.83 1.71 32.53
C LEU A 423 -3.97 0.36 33.21
N GLU A 424 -3.59 0.28 34.48
CA GLU A 424 -3.59 -0.94 35.29
C GLU A 424 -5.02 -1.45 35.53
N GLU A 425 -5.95 -0.55 35.88
CA GLU A 425 -7.37 -0.89 36.06
C GLU A 425 -8.01 -1.37 34.76
N ASN A 426 -7.70 -0.72 33.62
CA ASN A 426 -8.17 -1.15 32.32
C ASN A 426 -7.62 -2.53 31.92
N VAL A 427 -6.33 -2.77 32.14
CA VAL A 427 -5.72 -4.09 31.85
C VAL A 427 -6.37 -5.20 32.66
N GLU A 428 -6.70 -4.94 33.95
CA GLU A 428 -7.39 -5.89 34.81
C GLU A 428 -8.80 -6.17 34.31
N ALA A 429 -9.62 -5.13 34.06
CA ALA A 429 -10.99 -5.25 33.59
C ALA A 429 -11.07 -5.94 32.20
N MET A 430 -10.23 -5.51 31.27
CA MET A 430 -10.17 -6.08 29.91
C MET A 430 -9.68 -7.53 29.93
N THR A 431 -8.76 -7.88 30.88
CA THR A 431 -8.30 -9.28 31.04
C THR A 431 -9.38 -10.16 31.63
N GLU A 432 -10.21 -9.65 32.53
CA GLU A 432 -11.36 -10.35 33.10
C GLU A 432 -12.41 -10.59 32.02
N ALA A 433 -12.82 -9.52 31.30
CA ALA A 433 -13.84 -9.60 30.24
C ALA A 433 -13.48 -10.60 29.15
N ARG A 434 -12.24 -10.56 28.62
CA ARG A 434 -11.80 -11.55 27.63
C ARG A 434 -11.85 -13.00 28.14
N GLY A 435 -11.75 -13.20 29.46
CA GLY A 435 -11.77 -14.51 30.10
C GLY A 435 -13.15 -15.13 30.24
N GLU A 436 -14.20 -14.34 30.07
CA GLU A 436 -15.60 -14.79 30.08
C GLU A 436 -16.07 -15.30 28.72
N VAL A 437 -15.32 -14.99 27.65
CA VAL A 437 -15.61 -15.36 26.28
C VAL A 437 -15.14 -16.78 25.99
N LYS A 438 -16.02 -17.64 25.53
CA LYS A 438 -15.68 -18.95 24.98
C LYS A 438 -15.48 -18.83 23.46
N THR A 439 -14.37 -19.34 22.94
CA THR A 439 -13.99 -19.14 21.53
C THR A 439 -14.00 -20.43 20.72
N GLY A 440 -14.34 -20.35 19.46
CA GLY A 440 -14.33 -21.45 18.51
C GLY A 440 -13.66 -21.08 17.18
N GLU A 441 -12.92 -22.03 16.63
CA GLU A 441 -12.25 -21.90 15.33
C GLU A 441 -12.54 -23.15 14.49
N VAL A 442 -12.93 -22.99 13.24
CA VAL A 442 -13.11 -24.10 12.30
C VAL A 442 -12.13 -23.94 11.15
N THR A 443 -11.37 -25.01 10.88
CA THR A 443 -10.36 -25.02 9.83
C THR A 443 -10.17 -26.42 9.24
N ARG A 444 -9.18 -26.60 8.37
CA ARG A 444 -8.78 -27.90 7.85
C ARG A 444 -7.44 -28.34 8.43
N ALA A 445 -7.36 -29.60 8.81
CA ALA A 445 -6.11 -30.20 9.26
C ALA A 445 -5.07 -30.17 8.11
N ILE A 446 -3.85 -29.73 8.42
CA ILE A 446 -2.71 -29.68 7.47
C ILE A 446 -1.73 -30.85 7.65
N LYS A 447 -2.02 -31.76 8.56
CA LYS A 447 -1.23 -32.97 8.86
C LYS A 447 -2.03 -33.94 9.71
N ASP A 448 -1.65 -35.22 9.67
CA ASP A 448 -2.19 -36.22 10.56
C ASP A 448 -1.91 -35.87 12.03
N SER A 449 -2.93 -35.96 12.88
CA SER A 449 -2.86 -35.71 14.32
C SER A 449 -3.92 -36.51 15.08
N LYS A 450 -4.24 -36.10 16.29
CA LYS A 450 -5.32 -36.67 17.11
C LYS A 450 -6.05 -35.55 17.84
N ASP A 451 -7.36 -35.73 18.03
CA ASP A 451 -8.16 -34.88 18.91
C ASP A 451 -7.83 -35.13 20.41
N VAL A 452 -8.43 -34.35 21.30
CA VAL A 452 -8.24 -34.48 22.76
C VAL A 452 -8.72 -35.85 23.31
N HIS A 453 -9.59 -36.55 22.59
CA HIS A 453 -10.11 -37.88 22.95
C HIS A 453 -9.25 -39.02 22.38
N GLY A 454 -8.22 -38.71 21.59
CA GLY A 454 -7.30 -39.66 20.96
C GLY A 454 -7.78 -40.22 19.62
N ASN A 455 -8.85 -39.71 19.04
CA ASN A 455 -9.31 -40.10 17.71
C ASN A 455 -8.34 -39.58 16.62
N PRO A 456 -8.11 -40.36 15.56
CA PRO A 456 -7.24 -39.94 14.47
C PRO A 456 -7.85 -38.81 13.66
N ILE A 457 -7.02 -37.86 13.25
CA ILE A 457 -7.31 -36.77 12.32
C ILE A 457 -6.38 -36.94 11.15
N HIS A 458 -6.89 -36.85 9.93
CA HIS A 458 -6.11 -36.95 8.71
C HIS A 458 -5.93 -35.56 8.05
N ASP A 459 -4.89 -35.45 7.25
CA ASP A 459 -4.66 -34.27 6.43
C ASP A 459 -5.88 -33.99 5.54
N GLY A 460 -6.40 -32.75 5.61
CA GLY A 460 -7.59 -32.31 4.89
C GLY A 460 -8.92 -32.44 5.64
N ASP A 461 -8.99 -33.16 6.76
CA ASP A 461 -10.19 -33.25 7.59
C ASP A 461 -10.61 -31.86 8.09
N VAL A 462 -11.93 -31.62 8.16
CA VAL A 462 -12.44 -30.40 8.82
C VAL A 462 -12.38 -30.61 10.34
N ILE A 463 -11.77 -29.66 11.01
CA ILE A 463 -11.57 -29.70 12.47
C ILE A 463 -12.16 -28.45 13.14
N GLY A 464 -12.71 -28.65 14.32
CA GLY A 464 -13.18 -27.58 15.20
C GLY A 464 -12.35 -27.54 16.46
N ILE A 465 -11.91 -26.33 16.81
CA ILE A 465 -11.17 -26.02 18.02
C ILE A 465 -12.11 -25.23 18.92
N ALA A 466 -12.30 -25.69 20.15
CA ALA A 466 -13.11 -25.02 21.17
C ALA A 466 -12.19 -24.63 22.35
N ASP A 467 -12.18 -23.36 22.72
CA ASP A 467 -11.29 -22.79 23.77
C ASP A 467 -9.81 -23.20 23.63
N GLY A 468 -9.35 -23.33 22.38
CA GLY A 468 -7.97 -23.68 22.05
C GLY A 468 -7.67 -25.18 22.06
N GLU A 469 -8.65 -26.04 22.33
CA GLU A 469 -8.52 -27.49 22.29
C GLU A 469 -9.23 -28.07 21.06
N LEU A 470 -8.62 -29.09 20.44
CA LEU A 470 -9.13 -29.71 19.23
C LEU A 470 -10.17 -30.77 19.62
N GLU A 471 -11.44 -30.39 19.57
CA GLU A 471 -12.58 -31.15 20.08
C GLU A 471 -13.42 -31.84 18.99
N VAL A 472 -13.43 -31.27 17.79
CA VAL A 472 -14.37 -31.67 16.74
C VAL A 472 -13.62 -32.11 15.48
N VAL A 473 -14.03 -33.25 14.93
CA VAL A 473 -13.67 -33.69 13.56
C VAL A 473 -14.96 -33.91 12.78
N SER A 474 -15.08 -33.35 11.58
CA SER A 474 -16.31 -33.36 10.80
C SER A 474 -16.02 -33.46 9.29
N ASP A 475 -17.06 -33.73 8.52
CA ASP A 475 -16.99 -33.82 7.05
C ASP A 475 -17.23 -32.46 6.37
N SER A 476 -17.83 -31.48 7.09
CA SER A 476 -18.13 -30.14 6.56
C SER A 476 -17.88 -29.06 7.59
N ILE A 477 -17.65 -27.82 7.08
CA ILE A 477 -17.44 -26.62 7.91
C ILE A 477 -18.70 -26.33 8.72
N GLU A 478 -19.86 -26.43 8.10
CA GLU A 478 -21.17 -26.17 8.72
C GLU A 478 -21.44 -27.09 9.91
N ASP A 479 -21.22 -28.40 9.72
CA ASP A 479 -21.42 -29.37 10.80
C ASP A 479 -20.34 -29.26 11.88
N ALA A 480 -19.12 -28.93 11.52
CA ALA A 480 -18.06 -28.63 12.49
C ALA A 480 -18.44 -27.42 13.35
N THR A 481 -18.96 -26.36 12.73
CA THR A 481 -19.35 -25.12 13.44
C THR A 481 -20.48 -25.42 14.45
N LEU A 482 -21.53 -26.12 14.05
CA LEU A 482 -22.63 -26.48 14.96
C LEU A 482 -22.14 -27.33 16.13
N ARG A 483 -21.23 -28.29 15.89
CA ARG A 483 -20.67 -29.14 16.95
C ARG A 483 -19.70 -28.36 17.86
N VAL A 484 -18.98 -27.33 17.34
CA VAL A 484 -18.20 -26.43 18.18
C VAL A 484 -19.12 -25.61 19.07
N LEU A 485 -20.26 -25.11 18.56
CA LEU A 485 -21.25 -24.43 19.37
C LEU A 485 -21.84 -25.31 20.49
N GLU A 486 -22.09 -26.60 20.20
CA GLU A 486 -22.52 -27.55 21.22
C GLU A 486 -21.47 -27.73 22.33
N VAL A 487 -20.16 -27.84 21.95
CA VAL A 487 -19.05 -27.97 22.92
C VAL A 487 -18.90 -26.71 23.78
N LEU A 488 -19.12 -25.54 23.18
CA LEU A 488 -19.06 -24.25 23.87
C LEU A 488 -20.32 -23.96 24.71
N GLU A 489 -21.31 -24.87 24.71
CA GLU A 489 -22.59 -24.70 25.43
C GLU A 489 -23.37 -23.45 24.98
N ALA A 490 -23.43 -23.23 23.66
CA ALA A 490 -24.07 -22.05 23.06
C ALA A 490 -25.57 -21.91 23.39
N GLU A 491 -26.23 -22.99 23.85
CA GLU A 491 -27.63 -22.95 24.32
C GLU A 491 -27.81 -22.15 25.62
N ASP A 492 -26.71 -21.97 26.39
CA ASP A 492 -26.70 -21.20 27.65
C ASP A 492 -26.11 -19.80 27.47
N ALA A 493 -25.76 -19.41 26.24
CA ALA A 493 -25.16 -18.11 25.91
C ALA A 493 -26.23 -17.12 25.43
N ASP A 494 -25.98 -15.82 25.66
CA ASP A 494 -26.85 -14.75 25.20
C ASP A 494 -26.48 -14.29 23.78
N THR A 495 -25.16 -14.27 23.43
CA THR A 495 -24.65 -13.73 22.17
C THR A 495 -23.67 -14.66 21.47
N LEU A 496 -23.70 -14.65 20.15
CA LEU A 496 -22.74 -15.29 19.24
C LEU A 496 -22.15 -14.26 18.30
N THR A 497 -20.84 -14.03 18.38
CA THR A 497 -20.11 -13.35 17.32
C THR A 497 -19.50 -14.37 16.38
N ILE A 498 -19.73 -14.24 15.06
CA ILE A 498 -19.19 -15.17 14.05
C ILE A 498 -18.56 -14.43 12.88
N LEU A 499 -17.31 -14.80 12.55
CA LEU A 499 -16.46 -14.16 11.55
C LEU A 499 -16.14 -15.14 10.42
N ALA A 500 -16.58 -14.82 9.19
CA ALA A 500 -16.28 -15.63 8.01
C ALA A 500 -14.93 -15.24 7.39
N GLY A 501 -14.12 -16.24 7.02
CA GLY A 501 -12.83 -16.11 6.36
C GLY A 501 -12.93 -15.78 4.86
N GLU A 502 -11.78 -15.45 4.25
CA GLU A 502 -11.70 -15.02 2.85
C GLU A 502 -12.17 -16.10 1.84
N ASP A 503 -11.89 -17.37 2.14
CA ASP A 503 -12.23 -18.51 1.27
C ASP A 503 -13.65 -19.07 1.50
N TYR A 504 -14.44 -18.53 2.44
CA TYR A 504 -15.78 -18.98 2.74
C TYR A 504 -16.80 -18.07 2.05
N SER A 505 -17.63 -18.65 1.13
CA SER A 505 -18.53 -17.83 0.29
C SER A 505 -19.68 -17.22 1.09
N ASP A 506 -20.18 -16.07 0.63
CA ASP A 506 -21.31 -15.38 1.26
C ASP A 506 -22.56 -16.26 1.31
N GLU A 507 -22.83 -17.01 0.23
CA GLU A 507 -23.99 -17.93 0.16
C GLU A 507 -23.89 -19.06 1.20
N ALA A 508 -22.69 -19.61 1.41
CA ALA A 508 -22.46 -20.64 2.42
C ALA A 508 -22.55 -20.06 3.83
N PHE A 509 -22.07 -18.83 4.01
CA PHE A 509 -22.13 -18.15 5.29
C PHE A 509 -23.56 -17.80 5.69
N GLU A 510 -24.36 -17.22 4.79
CA GLU A 510 -25.79 -16.97 5.02
C GLU A 510 -26.55 -18.26 5.34
N ALA A 511 -26.25 -19.36 4.62
CA ALA A 511 -26.88 -20.67 4.89
C ALA A 511 -26.48 -21.22 6.27
N LEU A 512 -25.23 -21.04 6.69
CA LEU A 512 -24.75 -21.42 8.02
C LEU A 512 -25.47 -20.63 9.12
N ILE A 513 -25.57 -19.32 8.97
CA ILE A 513 -26.29 -18.44 9.92
C ILE A 513 -27.75 -18.93 10.08
N GLY A 514 -28.46 -19.19 8.96
CA GLY A 514 -29.82 -19.71 9.02
C GLY A 514 -29.95 -21.05 9.76
N ARG A 515 -28.95 -21.95 9.64
CA ARG A 515 -28.91 -23.20 10.41
C ARG A 515 -28.65 -22.97 11.90
N ILE A 516 -27.85 -21.97 12.25
CA ILE A 516 -27.59 -21.62 13.66
C ILE A 516 -28.85 -20.99 14.27
N GLU A 517 -29.52 -20.06 13.57
CA GLU A 517 -30.80 -19.48 14.01
C GLU A 517 -31.89 -20.53 14.24
N GLU A 518 -31.95 -21.58 13.38
CA GLU A 518 -32.88 -22.70 13.56
C GLU A 518 -32.53 -23.59 14.77
N ALA A 519 -31.24 -23.72 15.10
CA ALA A 519 -30.77 -24.57 16.20
C ALA A 519 -30.80 -23.84 17.56
N TYR A 520 -30.62 -22.54 17.58
CA TYR A 520 -30.48 -21.69 18.79
C TYR A 520 -31.41 -20.47 18.66
N GLU A 521 -32.71 -20.65 18.94
CA GLU A 521 -33.74 -19.61 18.71
C GLU A 521 -33.58 -18.35 19.60
N ASP A 522 -32.93 -18.46 20.76
CA ASP A 522 -32.77 -17.38 21.75
C ASP A 522 -31.39 -16.70 21.66
N LEU A 523 -30.48 -17.17 20.80
CA LEU A 523 -29.11 -16.65 20.66
C LEU A 523 -29.07 -15.43 19.74
N GLU A 524 -28.59 -14.29 20.21
CA GLU A 524 -28.37 -13.11 19.39
C GLU A 524 -27.11 -13.28 18.55
N ILE A 525 -27.25 -13.26 17.21
CA ILE A 525 -26.13 -13.55 16.30
C ILE A 525 -25.61 -12.26 15.67
N ASP A 526 -24.34 -11.95 15.94
CA ASP A 526 -23.58 -10.87 15.28
C ASP A 526 -22.59 -11.47 14.27
N SER A 527 -22.92 -11.35 12.98
CA SER A 527 -22.21 -12.02 11.89
C SER A 527 -21.48 -11.03 10.98
N HIS A 528 -20.19 -11.26 10.74
CA HIS A 528 -19.33 -10.38 9.94
C HIS A 528 -18.40 -11.15 9.00
N ARG A 529 -17.92 -10.44 7.98
CA ARG A 529 -16.80 -10.89 7.14
C ARG A 529 -15.50 -10.46 7.81
N GLY A 530 -14.77 -11.40 8.41
CA GLY A 530 -13.46 -11.14 8.99
C GLY A 530 -12.34 -11.11 7.96
N GLU A 531 -12.56 -11.78 6.80
CA GLU A 531 -11.59 -11.91 5.70
C GLU A 531 -10.24 -12.54 6.15
N GLN A 532 -10.27 -13.30 7.26
CA GLN A 532 -9.09 -13.99 7.75
C GLN A 532 -8.75 -15.20 6.86
N PRO A 533 -7.44 -15.45 6.60
CA PRO A 533 -6.98 -16.65 5.92
C PRO A 533 -7.06 -17.89 6.82
N LEU A 534 -7.06 -19.07 6.26
CA LEU A 534 -6.97 -20.39 6.91
C LEU A 534 -8.17 -20.82 7.75
N TYR A 535 -8.87 -19.91 8.36
CA TYR A 535 -10.03 -20.20 9.20
C TYR A 535 -11.32 -19.77 8.50
N PRO A 536 -12.03 -20.69 7.85
CA PRO A 536 -13.36 -20.39 7.29
C PRO A 536 -14.31 -19.76 8.30
N ILE A 537 -14.24 -20.18 9.56
CA ILE A 537 -15.07 -19.64 10.64
C ILE A 537 -14.21 -19.43 11.91
N ILE A 538 -14.34 -18.25 12.50
CA ILE A 538 -13.95 -17.92 13.88
C ILE A 538 -15.21 -17.45 14.57
N LEU A 539 -15.42 -17.86 15.81
CA LEU A 539 -16.62 -17.49 16.57
C LEU A 539 -16.32 -17.34 18.07
N SER A 540 -17.23 -16.66 18.75
CA SER A 540 -17.27 -16.62 20.22
C SER A 540 -18.70 -16.64 20.71
N VAL A 541 -18.90 -17.20 21.89
CA VAL A 541 -20.16 -17.16 22.64
C VAL A 541 -19.96 -16.54 24.01
N GLU A 542 -20.90 -15.71 24.43
CA GLU A 542 -20.92 -14.97 25.70
C GLU A 542 -22.26 -15.11 26.41
#